data_07f76af37a2892f7158386038db89fd5
#
_entry.id   07f76af37a2892f7158386038db89fd5
#
_cell.length_a   1.000
_cell.length_b   1.000
_cell.length_c   1.000
_cell.angle_alpha   90.00
_cell.angle_beta   90.00
_cell.angle_gamma   90.00
#
_symmetry.space_group_name_H-M   'P 1'
#
loop_
_entity.id
_entity.type
_entity.pdbx_description
1 polymer ?
#
loop_
_entity_poly.entity_id
_entity_poly.type
_entity_poly.pdbx_seq_one_letter_code
_entity_poly.pdbx_strand_id
1 'polypeptide(L)'
;MEIINNSQKYDVIIVGSGAGGGMATKVLSDAGLKIALIEAGPYFDPANPDQMTQMKWPWESPRRGSGTTRAFGDFHMSYGDWKVEGEPYTIEKETSFRWWRSRMLGGRTNHWGRISLRFGPKDFKSKDYDGLGENWPISYDDIKPYYNKLDKLIGVFGTKENIFNEPDGFFLPPPKPRLHELFYIKGARKSGVTVIPSRLSILTKRINNTRGVCFYCGQCDRSCSAYADF
;
A
#
# COMPACT_ATOMS: atom_id res chain seq x y z
N MET A 1 -20.33 -22.71 14.02
CA MET A 1 -19.60 -22.96 12.76
C MET A 1 -20.59 -23.70 11.86
N GLU A 2 -21.04 -23.03 10.81
CA GLU A 2 -21.98 -23.64 9.85
C GLU A 2 -21.14 -24.32 8.75
N ILE A 3 -21.26 -25.62 8.62
CA ILE A 3 -20.60 -26.38 7.55
C ILE A 3 -21.53 -26.35 6.35
N ILE A 4 -21.27 -25.46 5.41
CA ILE A 4 -21.98 -25.43 4.14
C ILE A 4 -21.34 -26.48 3.23
N ASN A 5 -22.08 -27.54 2.97
CA ASN A 5 -21.66 -28.59 2.03
C ASN A 5 -21.87 -28.06 0.60
N ASN A 6 -20.89 -27.32 0.09
CA ASN A 6 -20.93 -26.81 -1.27
C ASN A 6 -20.12 -27.73 -2.18
N SER A 7 -20.80 -28.33 -3.16
CA SER A 7 -20.16 -29.19 -4.19
C SER A 7 -19.39 -28.41 -5.25
N GLN A 8 -19.26 -27.10 -5.10
CA GLN A 8 -18.54 -26.26 -6.04
C GLN A 8 -17.03 -26.53 -5.96
N LYS A 9 -16.47 -26.95 -7.08
CA LYS A 9 -15.00 -27.13 -7.21
C LYS A 9 -14.36 -25.82 -7.65
N TYR A 10 -13.21 -25.53 -7.08
CA TYR A 10 -12.34 -24.42 -7.44
C TYR A 10 -11.00 -24.95 -7.93
N ASP A 11 -10.37 -24.22 -8.86
CA ASP A 11 -9.05 -24.56 -9.36
C ASP A 11 -7.97 -24.11 -8.37
N VAL A 12 -8.22 -22.98 -7.66
CA VAL A 12 -7.29 -22.39 -6.73
C VAL A 12 -8.01 -21.86 -5.49
N ILE A 13 -7.39 -22.05 -4.33
CA ILE A 13 -7.79 -21.42 -3.07
C ILE A 13 -6.72 -20.42 -2.66
N ILE A 14 -7.13 -19.18 -2.43
CA ILE A 14 -6.26 -18.09 -1.96
C ILE A 14 -6.73 -17.68 -0.57
N VAL A 15 -5.82 -17.62 0.39
CA VAL A 15 -6.10 -17.21 1.76
C VAL A 15 -5.54 -15.81 2.01
N GLY A 16 -6.42 -14.88 2.32
CA GLY A 16 -6.12 -13.46 2.53
C GLY A 16 -6.20 -12.63 1.25
N SER A 17 -6.90 -11.52 1.31
CA SER A 17 -7.14 -10.60 0.18
C SER A 17 -6.21 -9.38 0.16
N GLY A 18 -5.15 -9.38 0.97
CA GLY A 18 -4.14 -8.32 0.96
C GLY A 18 -3.40 -8.21 -0.37
N ALA A 19 -2.34 -7.41 -0.43
CA ALA A 19 -1.61 -7.10 -1.68
C ALA A 19 -1.23 -8.34 -2.51
N GLY A 20 -0.69 -9.37 -1.88
CA GLY A 20 -0.30 -10.62 -2.55
C GLY A 20 -1.49 -11.43 -3.03
N GLY A 21 -2.45 -11.72 -2.12
CA GLY A 21 -3.62 -12.53 -2.45
C GLY A 21 -4.56 -11.83 -3.44
N GLY A 22 -4.75 -10.53 -3.29
CA GLY A 22 -5.54 -9.73 -4.24
C GLY A 22 -4.92 -9.75 -5.64
N MET A 23 -3.61 -9.59 -5.76
CA MET A 23 -2.93 -9.64 -7.05
C MET A 23 -2.94 -11.05 -7.67
N ALA A 24 -2.72 -12.09 -6.85
CA ALA A 24 -2.84 -13.48 -7.31
C ALA A 24 -4.26 -13.78 -7.81
N THR A 25 -5.28 -13.34 -7.06
CA THR A 25 -6.68 -13.47 -7.48
C THR A 25 -6.92 -12.83 -8.83
N LYS A 26 -6.47 -11.58 -9.01
CA LYS A 26 -6.62 -10.87 -10.29
C LYS A 26 -5.96 -11.62 -11.44
N VAL A 27 -4.69 -11.97 -11.31
CA VAL A 27 -3.93 -12.60 -12.39
C VAL A 27 -4.51 -13.96 -12.78
N LEU A 28 -4.86 -14.79 -11.80
CA LEU A 28 -5.39 -16.13 -12.04
C LEU A 28 -6.83 -16.09 -12.56
N SER A 29 -7.65 -15.16 -12.08
CA SER A 29 -9.01 -14.97 -12.58
C SER A 29 -9.02 -14.43 -14.02
N ASP A 30 -8.12 -13.50 -14.34
CA ASP A 30 -7.93 -13.02 -15.72
C ASP A 30 -7.47 -14.16 -16.67
N ALA A 31 -6.81 -15.19 -16.13
CA ALA A 31 -6.45 -16.40 -16.85
C ALA A 31 -7.59 -17.43 -16.96
N GLY A 32 -8.77 -17.11 -16.43
CA GLY A 32 -9.98 -17.96 -16.52
C GLY A 32 -10.10 -19.02 -15.44
N LEU A 33 -9.26 -19.01 -14.42
CA LEU A 33 -9.34 -19.98 -13.32
C LEU A 33 -10.46 -19.64 -12.33
N LYS A 34 -11.13 -20.67 -11.82
CA LYS A 34 -12.09 -20.56 -10.72
C LYS A 34 -11.38 -20.43 -9.38
N ILE A 35 -11.57 -19.33 -8.70
CA ILE A 35 -10.84 -19.02 -7.47
C ILE A 35 -11.79 -18.94 -6.27
N ALA A 36 -11.42 -19.58 -5.17
CA ALA A 36 -11.97 -19.31 -3.85
C ALA A 36 -11.01 -18.36 -3.10
N LEU A 37 -11.39 -17.11 -2.93
CA LEU A 37 -10.67 -16.15 -2.09
C LEU A 37 -11.29 -16.14 -0.69
N ILE A 38 -10.52 -16.55 0.31
CA ILE A 38 -10.93 -16.60 1.72
C ILE A 38 -10.33 -15.41 2.44
N GLU A 39 -11.19 -14.56 3.02
CA GLU A 39 -10.81 -13.39 3.79
C GLU A 39 -11.45 -13.43 5.18
N ALA A 40 -10.69 -13.05 6.22
CA ALA A 40 -11.17 -13.08 7.59
C ALA A 40 -11.97 -11.84 7.97
N GLY A 41 -11.82 -10.74 7.26
CA GLY A 41 -12.49 -9.48 7.55
C GLY A 41 -13.60 -9.12 6.56
N PRO A 42 -14.51 -8.22 6.94
CA PRO A 42 -15.58 -7.75 6.07
C PRO A 42 -15.07 -6.74 5.02
N TYR A 43 -15.93 -6.42 4.08
CA TYR A 43 -15.73 -5.28 3.19
C TYR A 43 -16.14 -3.99 3.90
N PHE A 44 -15.30 -2.98 3.80
CA PHE A 44 -15.59 -1.61 4.21
C PHE A 44 -15.55 -0.70 2.99
N ASP A 45 -16.65 0.01 2.74
CA ASP A 45 -16.72 0.96 1.64
C ASP A 45 -15.93 2.24 1.98
N PRO A 46 -14.86 2.57 1.25
CA PRO A 46 -14.07 3.77 1.52
C PRO A 46 -14.83 5.07 1.23
N ALA A 47 -15.90 5.03 0.44
CA ALA A 47 -16.77 6.18 0.20
C ALA A 47 -17.82 6.38 1.30
N ASN A 48 -18.03 5.40 2.17
CA ASN A 48 -18.98 5.51 3.26
C ASN A 48 -18.30 6.08 4.52
N PRO A 49 -18.64 7.31 4.97
CA PRO A 49 -18.01 7.94 6.14
C PRO A 49 -18.29 7.21 7.45
N ASP A 50 -19.35 6.41 7.53
CA ASP A 50 -19.66 5.63 8.73
C ASP A 50 -18.81 4.37 8.85
N GLN A 51 -18.28 3.90 7.75
CA GLN A 51 -17.43 2.71 7.70
C GLN A 51 -15.93 3.07 7.68
N MET A 52 -15.56 4.11 6.93
CA MET A 52 -14.17 4.55 6.78
C MET A 52 -14.04 6.01 7.24
N THR A 53 -12.94 6.32 7.90
CA THR A 53 -12.75 7.62 8.56
C THR A 53 -12.16 8.71 7.68
N GLN A 54 -11.89 8.43 6.39
CA GLN A 54 -11.24 9.38 5.50
C GLN A 54 -12.06 10.68 5.31
N MET A 55 -13.37 10.55 5.19
CA MET A 55 -14.28 11.69 4.92
C MET A 55 -14.66 12.49 6.17
N LYS A 56 -14.25 12.05 7.35
CA LYS A 56 -14.47 12.83 8.58
C LYS A 56 -13.62 14.09 8.57
N TRP A 57 -14.16 15.13 9.17
CA TRP A 57 -13.41 16.37 9.36
C TRP A 57 -12.11 16.11 10.12
N PRO A 58 -11.03 16.87 9.87
CA PRO A 58 -9.76 16.65 10.55
C PRO A 58 -9.86 16.61 12.06
N TRP A 59 -10.78 17.37 12.67
CA TRP A 59 -11.00 17.38 14.12
C TRP A 59 -11.80 16.19 14.64
N GLU A 60 -12.52 15.48 13.80
CA GLU A 60 -13.22 14.23 14.14
C GLU A 60 -12.36 13.00 13.87
N SER A 61 -11.23 13.21 13.24
CA SER A 61 -10.32 12.13 12.88
C SER A 61 -9.68 11.52 14.13
N PRO A 62 -9.65 10.20 14.27
CA PRO A 62 -8.98 9.53 15.37
C PRO A 62 -7.47 9.81 15.47
N ARG A 63 -6.84 10.24 14.38
CA ARG A 63 -5.42 10.65 14.38
C ARG A 63 -5.20 12.07 14.85
N ARG A 64 -6.25 12.83 14.99
CA ARG A 64 -6.15 14.19 15.44
C ARG A 64 -6.03 14.24 16.95
N GLY A 65 -5.08 14.99 17.39
CA GLY A 65 -4.97 15.38 18.77
C GLY A 65 -4.01 14.52 19.58
N SER A 66 -3.46 15.19 20.55
CA SER A 66 -2.48 14.68 21.51
C SER A 66 -3.10 13.82 22.62
N GLY A 67 -4.39 13.60 22.60
CA GLY A 67 -5.12 12.99 23.72
C GLY A 67 -5.25 11.47 23.66
N THR A 68 -4.80 10.82 22.59
CA THR A 68 -4.93 9.37 22.48
C THR A 68 -3.68 8.67 23.00
N THR A 69 -3.87 7.62 23.77
CA THR A 69 -2.79 6.77 24.30
C THR A 69 -2.14 5.89 23.26
N ARG A 70 -2.70 5.82 22.04
CA ARG A 70 -2.19 5.05 20.93
C ARG A 70 -1.34 5.92 20.01
N ALA A 71 -0.22 5.40 19.52
CA ALA A 71 0.71 6.12 18.66
C ALA A 71 0.07 6.74 17.40
N PHE A 72 -1.03 6.15 16.91
CA PHE A 72 -1.75 6.60 15.72
C PHE A 72 -3.20 7.02 16.00
N GLY A 73 -3.58 7.19 17.23
CA GLY A 73 -4.95 7.53 17.64
C GLY A 73 -5.81 6.30 17.95
N ASP A 74 -7.09 6.53 18.18
CA ASP A 74 -8.05 5.46 18.36
C ASP A 74 -8.50 4.92 17.01
N PHE A 75 -8.38 3.61 16.84
CA PHE A 75 -8.76 2.92 15.62
C PHE A 75 -9.89 1.94 15.91
N HIS A 76 -10.85 1.87 15.05
CA HIS A 76 -11.74 0.73 15.02
C HIS A 76 -11.35 -0.25 13.89
N MET A 77 -12.06 -1.36 13.77
CA MET A 77 -11.64 -2.51 12.98
C MET A 77 -11.37 -2.23 11.51
N SER A 78 -12.07 -1.26 10.91
CA SER A 78 -11.85 -0.87 9.50
C SER A 78 -10.48 -0.23 9.26
N TYR A 79 -9.79 0.12 10.33
CA TYR A 79 -8.52 0.84 10.30
C TYR A 79 -7.31 -0.03 10.62
N GLY A 80 -7.53 -1.12 11.33
CA GLY A 80 -6.51 -1.95 11.93
C GLY A 80 -6.22 -1.60 13.38
N ASP A 81 -5.75 -2.57 14.12
CA ASP A 81 -5.38 -2.42 15.53
C ASP A 81 -4.22 -3.37 15.88
N TRP A 82 -3.59 -3.08 17.03
CA TRP A 82 -2.64 -3.95 17.70
C TRP A 82 -3.30 -5.16 18.34
N LYS A 83 -4.52 -4.95 18.85
CA LYS A 83 -5.34 -5.97 19.49
C LYS A 83 -6.61 -6.17 18.68
N VAL A 84 -6.81 -7.40 18.22
CA VAL A 84 -8.04 -7.83 17.58
C VAL A 84 -8.70 -8.81 18.53
N GLU A 85 -9.94 -8.55 18.91
CA GLU A 85 -10.71 -9.40 19.80
C GLU A 85 -10.86 -10.81 19.21
N GLY A 86 -10.67 -11.82 20.04
CA GLY A 86 -10.70 -13.22 19.60
C GLY A 86 -9.45 -13.70 18.86
N GLU A 87 -8.47 -12.83 18.63
CA GLU A 87 -7.23 -13.17 17.91
C GLU A 87 -5.98 -12.78 18.71
N PRO A 88 -5.73 -13.41 19.86
CA PRO A 88 -4.53 -13.16 20.62
C PRO A 88 -3.28 -13.60 19.86
N TYR A 89 -2.16 -12.94 20.13
CA TYR A 89 -0.84 -13.39 19.69
C TYR A 89 0.15 -13.31 20.86
N THR A 90 1.16 -14.15 20.80
CA THR A 90 2.26 -14.15 21.76
C THR A 90 3.49 -13.52 21.12
N ILE A 91 4.30 -12.89 21.95
CA ILE A 91 5.60 -12.35 21.55
C ILE A 91 6.67 -13.00 22.42
N GLU A 92 7.88 -13.04 21.91
CA GLU A 92 9.03 -13.46 22.69
C GLU A 92 9.22 -12.54 23.90
N LYS A 93 9.59 -13.10 25.05
CA LYS A 93 9.85 -12.33 26.26
C LYS A 93 10.92 -11.26 25.98
N GLU A 94 10.75 -10.10 26.60
CA GLU A 94 11.67 -8.96 26.48
C GLU A 94 11.68 -8.29 25.09
N THR A 95 10.76 -8.62 24.20
CA THR A 95 10.58 -7.90 22.94
C THR A 95 9.47 -6.87 23.02
N SER A 96 9.59 -5.81 22.20
CA SER A 96 8.56 -4.75 22.09
C SER A 96 7.72 -4.89 20.82
N PHE A 97 7.72 -6.07 20.20
CA PHE A 97 6.96 -6.29 18.97
C PHE A 97 5.48 -6.04 19.16
N ARG A 98 4.89 -5.30 18.20
CA ARG A 98 3.46 -5.06 18.13
C ARG A 98 2.98 -5.39 16.73
N TRP A 99 2.02 -6.29 16.65
CA TRP A 99 1.48 -6.72 15.37
C TRP A 99 0.26 -5.91 14.97
N TRP A 100 0.47 -4.93 14.10
CA TRP A 100 -0.61 -4.19 13.48
C TRP A 100 -1.33 -5.05 12.45
N ARG A 101 -2.63 -5.28 12.63
CA ARG A 101 -3.45 -6.13 11.78
C ARG A 101 -4.67 -5.38 11.28
N SER A 102 -5.06 -5.64 10.02
CA SER A 102 -6.30 -5.18 9.41
C SER A 102 -7.15 -6.38 9.08
N ARG A 103 -8.34 -6.41 9.62
CA ARG A 103 -9.35 -7.44 9.36
C ARG A 103 -10.40 -6.88 8.43
N MET A 104 -10.07 -6.80 7.16
CA MET A 104 -10.93 -6.30 6.10
C MET A 104 -10.52 -6.82 4.74
N LEU A 105 -11.45 -6.85 3.80
CA LEU A 105 -11.15 -7.14 2.39
C LEU A 105 -10.12 -6.13 1.87
N GLY A 106 -9.04 -6.62 1.26
CA GLY A 106 -7.89 -5.82 0.85
C GLY A 106 -6.81 -5.64 1.92
N GLY A 107 -7.12 -5.90 3.21
CA GLY A 107 -6.17 -5.79 4.30
C GLY A 107 -5.47 -4.43 4.36
N ARG A 108 -4.14 -4.43 4.52
CA ARG A 108 -3.35 -3.19 4.64
C ARG A 108 -3.29 -2.35 3.38
N THR A 109 -3.69 -2.85 2.21
CA THR A 109 -3.75 -2.02 1.00
C THR A 109 -4.74 -0.86 1.14
N ASN A 110 -5.67 -0.95 2.09
CA ASN A 110 -6.62 0.12 2.35
C ASN A 110 -6.05 1.30 3.15
N HIS A 111 -4.93 1.14 3.85
CA HIS A 111 -4.42 2.17 4.77
C HIS A 111 -2.89 2.25 4.87
N TRP A 112 -2.21 2.12 3.76
CA TRP A 112 -0.78 2.38 3.65
C TRP A 112 -0.50 3.77 3.06
N GLY A 113 0.76 4.24 3.17
CA GLY A 113 1.15 5.58 2.72
C GLY A 113 1.29 5.74 1.21
N ARG A 114 0.98 4.72 0.41
CA ARG A 114 1.06 4.69 -1.08
C ARG A 114 2.48 4.82 -1.65
N ILE A 115 3.52 4.83 -0.83
CA ILE A 115 4.90 4.89 -1.29
C ILE A 115 5.21 3.62 -2.08
N SER A 116 5.58 3.79 -3.35
CA SER A 116 5.70 2.69 -4.33
C SER A 116 7.06 2.73 -5.01
N LEU A 117 8.11 2.66 -4.19
CA LEU A 117 9.48 2.54 -4.68
C LEU A 117 9.73 1.09 -5.14
N ARG A 118 10.57 0.95 -6.17
CA ARG A 118 11.06 -0.36 -6.56
C ARG A 118 12.29 -0.71 -5.74
N PHE A 119 12.45 -1.97 -5.38
CA PHE A 119 13.77 -2.45 -4.98
C PHE A 119 14.70 -2.34 -6.19
N GLY A 120 15.90 -1.82 -5.96
CA GLY A 120 16.91 -1.69 -6.99
C GLY A 120 17.89 -2.87 -7.04
N PRO A 121 18.85 -2.85 -7.94
CA PRO A 121 19.81 -3.94 -8.08
C PRO A 121 20.56 -4.30 -6.81
N LYS A 122 20.91 -3.30 -5.98
CA LYS A 122 21.59 -3.53 -4.70
C LYS A 122 20.75 -4.29 -3.69
N ASP A 123 19.42 -4.06 -3.66
CA ASP A 123 18.55 -4.70 -2.69
C ASP A 123 18.48 -6.22 -2.88
N PHE A 124 18.67 -6.70 -4.10
CA PHE A 124 18.74 -8.14 -4.41
C PHE A 124 20.12 -8.76 -4.15
N LYS A 125 21.15 -7.95 -4.03
CA LYS A 125 22.55 -8.37 -3.87
C LYS A 125 23.22 -7.63 -2.71
N SER A 126 22.49 -7.34 -1.64
CA SER A 126 22.98 -6.53 -0.52
C SER A 126 24.25 -7.10 0.11
N LYS A 127 24.35 -8.43 0.28
CA LYS A 127 25.54 -9.09 0.82
C LYS A 127 26.80 -8.77 0.01
N ASP A 128 26.70 -8.64 -1.31
CA ASP A 128 27.85 -8.32 -2.16
C ASP A 128 28.32 -6.86 -1.94
N TYR A 129 27.47 -5.99 -1.39
CA TYR A 129 27.80 -4.59 -1.16
C TYR A 129 28.23 -4.30 0.30
N ASP A 130 27.60 -4.93 1.28
CA ASP A 130 27.82 -4.62 2.71
C ASP A 130 28.30 -5.82 3.54
N GLY A 131 28.31 -7.02 2.95
CA GLY A 131 28.73 -8.27 3.61
C GLY A 131 27.70 -8.86 4.59
N LEU A 132 26.51 -8.23 4.72
CA LEU A 132 25.49 -8.65 5.69
C LEU A 132 24.37 -9.45 5.03
N GLY A 133 23.76 -10.34 5.81
CA GLY A 133 22.61 -11.14 5.39
C GLY A 133 22.93 -12.10 4.24
N GLU A 134 21.95 -12.29 3.35
CA GLU A 134 22.05 -13.16 2.17
C GLU A 134 21.54 -12.45 0.93
N ASN A 135 22.14 -12.75 -0.21
CA ASN A 135 21.63 -12.29 -1.51
C ASN A 135 20.33 -13.02 -1.85
N TRP A 136 19.40 -12.32 -2.47
CA TRP A 136 18.23 -12.95 -3.06
C TRP A 136 18.67 -13.86 -4.24
N PRO A 137 17.99 -15.04 -4.44
CA PRO A 137 18.30 -15.94 -5.54
C PRO A 137 17.88 -15.40 -6.92
N ILE A 138 17.26 -14.24 -6.95
CA ILE A 138 16.79 -13.49 -8.13
C ILE A 138 17.50 -12.14 -8.22
N SER A 139 17.38 -11.49 -9.36
CA SER A 139 17.90 -10.15 -9.65
C SER A 139 16.78 -9.13 -9.87
N TYR A 140 17.14 -7.86 -9.94
CA TYR A 140 16.20 -6.82 -10.36
C TYR A 140 15.65 -7.08 -11.78
N ASP A 141 16.47 -7.55 -12.70
CA ASP A 141 16.05 -7.78 -14.09
C ASP A 141 14.99 -8.88 -14.21
N ASP A 142 15.01 -9.88 -13.32
CA ASP A 142 13.98 -10.92 -13.26
C ASP A 142 12.61 -10.36 -12.85
N ILE A 143 12.59 -9.34 -11.98
CA ILE A 143 11.35 -8.74 -11.46
C ILE A 143 10.90 -7.52 -12.25
N LYS A 144 11.79 -6.81 -12.92
CA LYS A 144 11.51 -5.58 -13.67
C LYS A 144 10.29 -5.67 -14.60
N PRO A 145 10.05 -6.78 -15.35
CA PRO A 145 8.85 -6.90 -16.19
C PRO A 145 7.53 -6.83 -15.36
N TYR A 146 7.55 -7.36 -14.15
CA TYR A 146 6.39 -7.36 -13.24
C TYR A 146 6.18 -5.99 -12.60
N TYR A 147 7.25 -5.31 -12.20
CA TYR A 147 7.18 -3.91 -11.78
C TYR A 147 6.56 -3.02 -12.87
N ASN A 148 6.97 -3.23 -14.12
CA ASN A 148 6.43 -2.48 -15.26
C ASN A 148 4.93 -2.71 -15.48
N LYS A 149 4.44 -3.93 -15.27
CA LYS A 149 3.01 -4.25 -15.31
C LYS A 149 2.27 -3.61 -14.13
N LEU A 150 2.86 -3.71 -12.94
CA LEU A 150 2.28 -3.19 -11.70
C LEU A 150 2.14 -1.68 -11.74
N ASP A 151 3.18 -0.92 -12.11
CA ASP A 151 3.12 0.54 -12.19
C ASP A 151 1.95 1.04 -13.06
N LYS A 152 1.72 0.36 -14.19
CA LYS A 152 0.60 0.68 -15.09
C LYS A 152 -0.76 0.34 -14.47
N LEU A 153 -0.82 -0.78 -13.75
CA LEU A 153 -2.06 -1.26 -13.13
C LEU A 153 -2.48 -0.39 -11.96
N ILE A 154 -1.55 -0.15 -11.02
CA ILE A 154 -1.86 0.63 -9.83
C ILE A 154 -1.83 2.14 -10.06
N GLY A 155 -1.11 2.59 -11.08
CA GLY A 155 -0.95 4.01 -11.41
C GLY A 155 0.00 4.72 -10.44
N VAL A 156 1.30 4.59 -10.67
CA VAL A 156 2.32 5.29 -9.88
C VAL A 156 2.65 6.63 -10.53
N PHE A 157 2.66 7.72 -9.77
CA PHE A 157 3.20 8.98 -10.29
C PHE A 157 4.68 9.14 -9.92
N GLY A 158 5.42 9.89 -10.71
CA GLY A 158 6.83 10.17 -10.48
C GLY A 158 7.52 10.78 -11.68
N THR A 159 8.83 10.86 -11.61
CA THR A 159 9.71 11.33 -12.67
C THR A 159 10.82 10.32 -12.93
N LYS A 160 11.38 10.37 -14.13
CA LYS A 160 12.51 9.51 -14.50
C LYS A 160 13.81 10.22 -14.15
N GLU A 161 14.57 9.62 -13.25
CA GLU A 161 15.75 10.25 -12.65
C GLU A 161 17.05 9.47 -12.92
N ASN A 162 16.94 8.25 -13.48
CA ASN A 162 18.07 7.36 -13.77
C ASN A 162 18.93 7.05 -12.52
N ILE A 163 18.30 6.93 -11.36
CA ILE A 163 18.99 6.57 -10.11
C ILE A 163 19.20 5.05 -10.11
N PHE A 164 20.46 4.63 -9.98
CA PHE A 164 20.85 3.22 -10.09
C PHE A 164 20.06 2.28 -9.19
N ASN A 165 19.96 2.61 -7.90
CA ASN A 165 19.24 1.75 -6.94
C ASN A 165 17.81 2.17 -6.66
N GLU A 166 17.28 3.08 -7.45
CA GLU A 166 15.88 3.47 -7.46
C GLU A 166 15.39 3.53 -8.92
N PRO A 167 15.30 2.36 -9.58
CA PRO A 167 15.09 2.29 -11.02
C PRO A 167 13.80 2.97 -11.47
N ASP A 168 13.85 3.57 -12.63
CA ASP A 168 12.70 4.21 -13.25
C ASP A 168 11.64 3.20 -13.68
N GLY A 169 10.38 3.65 -13.61
CA GLY A 169 9.21 2.90 -13.99
C GLY A 169 8.34 3.60 -15.03
N PHE A 170 7.07 3.18 -15.07
CA PHE A 170 6.03 3.84 -15.85
C PHE A 170 5.25 4.79 -14.94
N PHE A 171 5.53 6.08 -15.06
CA PHE A 171 4.97 7.08 -14.16
C PHE A 171 3.88 7.92 -14.80
N LEU A 172 2.83 8.15 -14.03
CA LEU A 172 1.91 9.26 -14.26
C LEU A 172 2.62 10.59 -13.94
N PRO A 173 2.18 11.71 -14.50
CA PRO A 173 2.75 13.00 -14.17
C PRO A 173 2.60 13.29 -12.67
N PRO A 174 3.65 13.78 -11.99
CA PRO A 174 3.53 14.12 -10.57
C PRO A 174 2.66 15.37 -10.37
N PRO A 175 2.09 15.57 -9.17
CA PRO A 175 1.42 16.82 -8.85
C PRO A 175 2.40 18.00 -8.90
N LYS A 176 1.87 19.19 -9.10
CA LYS A 176 2.68 20.41 -9.00
C LYS A 176 3.18 20.56 -7.55
N PRO A 177 4.45 20.92 -7.36
CA PRO A 177 5.00 21.11 -6.01
C PRO A 177 4.28 22.26 -5.30
N ARG A 178 4.09 22.11 -3.99
CA ARG A 178 3.51 23.12 -3.12
C ARG A 178 4.54 24.20 -2.81
N LEU A 179 4.10 25.34 -2.28
CA LEU A 179 4.99 26.45 -2.01
C LEU A 179 6.18 26.09 -1.10
N HIS A 180 5.92 25.37 -0.02
CA HIS A 180 7.00 24.93 0.90
C HIS A 180 7.94 23.91 0.23
N GLU A 181 7.46 23.05 -0.65
CA GLU A 181 8.30 22.13 -1.42
C GLU A 181 9.21 22.90 -2.39
N LEU A 182 8.71 23.97 -3.02
CA LEU A 182 9.51 24.84 -3.87
C LEU A 182 10.64 25.53 -3.09
N PHE A 183 10.35 25.98 -1.87
CA PHE A 183 11.39 26.53 -0.98
C PHE A 183 12.45 25.49 -0.63
N TYR A 184 12.01 24.26 -0.27
CA TYR A 184 12.91 23.16 0.03
C TYR A 184 13.78 22.81 -1.18
N ILE A 185 13.19 22.65 -2.36
CA ILE A 185 13.90 22.37 -3.62
C ILE A 185 14.96 23.44 -3.89
N LYS A 186 14.62 24.73 -3.68
CA LYS A 186 15.56 25.84 -3.90
C LYS A 186 16.75 25.79 -2.94
N GLY A 187 16.50 25.44 -1.67
CA GLY A 187 17.53 25.29 -0.66
C GLY A 187 18.45 24.09 -0.94
N ALA A 188 17.86 22.93 -1.19
CA ALA A 188 18.57 21.69 -1.49
C ALA A 188 19.48 21.83 -2.74
N ARG A 189 18.97 22.48 -3.79
CA ARG A 189 19.75 22.74 -5.02
C ARG A 189 21.00 23.56 -4.74
N LYS A 190 20.93 24.55 -3.83
CA LYS A 190 22.11 25.33 -3.43
C LYS A 190 23.17 24.49 -2.72
N SER A 191 22.77 23.41 -2.09
CA SER A 191 23.65 22.45 -1.40
C SER A 191 24.05 21.26 -2.28
N GLY A 192 23.77 21.31 -3.58
CA GLY A 192 24.08 20.20 -4.50
C GLY A 192 23.20 18.96 -4.36
N VAL A 193 22.07 19.05 -3.63
CA VAL A 193 21.14 17.95 -3.40
C VAL A 193 19.99 18.02 -4.41
N THR A 194 19.77 16.93 -5.12
CA THR A 194 18.61 16.79 -6.02
C THR A 194 17.39 16.36 -5.24
N VAL A 195 16.29 17.06 -5.43
CA VAL A 195 14.97 16.72 -4.86
C VAL A 195 14.05 16.27 -5.99
N ILE A 196 13.46 15.12 -5.81
CA ILE A 196 12.55 14.51 -6.78
C ILE A 196 11.16 14.29 -6.17
N PRO A 197 10.09 14.19 -6.97
CA PRO A 197 8.79 13.77 -6.46
C PRO A 197 8.84 12.35 -5.91
N SER A 198 8.21 12.12 -4.77
CA SER A 198 8.01 10.76 -4.27
C SER A 198 7.23 9.94 -5.31
N ARG A 199 7.57 8.66 -5.43
CA ARG A 199 6.83 7.72 -6.27
C ARG A 199 5.70 7.12 -5.45
N LEU A 200 4.46 7.55 -5.76
CA LEU A 200 3.28 7.13 -5.01
C LEU A 200 2.25 6.48 -5.94
N SER A 201 1.63 5.41 -5.45
CA SER A 201 0.48 4.75 -6.12
C SER A 201 -0.81 5.56 -5.89
N ILE A 202 -0.88 6.71 -6.53
CA ILE A 202 -2.01 7.64 -6.47
C ILE A 202 -2.29 8.15 -7.87
N LEU A 203 -3.52 8.04 -8.33
CA LEU A 203 -3.91 8.50 -9.65
C LEU A 203 -3.93 10.03 -9.74
N THR A 204 -2.94 10.60 -10.39
CA THR A 204 -2.89 12.02 -10.76
C THR A 204 -3.58 12.29 -12.09
N LYS A 205 -3.88 11.23 -12.84
CA LYS A 205 -4.62 11.23 -14.11
C LYS A 205 -5.50 9.99 -14.16
N ARG A 206 -6.69 10.12 -14.74
CA ARG A 206 -7.61 8.99 -14.95
C ARG A 206 -6.95 7.94 -15.87
N ILE A 207 -6.96 6.69 -15.45
CA ILE A 207 -6.45 5.54 -16.22
C ILE A 207 -7.55 4.56 -16.62
N ASN A 208 -8.70 4.59 -15.93
CA ASN A 208 -9.88 3.77 -16.20
C ASN A 208 -11.14 4.47 -15.70
N ASN A 209 -12.30 3.84 -15.87
CA ASN A 209 -13.60 4.40 -15.50
C ASN A 209 -14.05 4.10 -14.07
N THR A 210 -13.36 3.21 -13.37
CA THR A 210 -13.74 2.73 -12.02
C THR A 210 -13.02 3.47 -10.91
N ARG A 211 -11.87 4.07 -11.21
CA ARG A 211 -11.03 4.77 -10.24
C ARG A 211 -11.02 6.28 -10.52
N GLY A 212 -11.24 7.06 -9.47
CA GLY A 212 -11.18 8.52 -9.53
C GLY A 212 -9.75 9.06 -9.56
N VAL A 213 -9.62 10.38 -9.62
CA VAL A 213 -8.35 11.09 -9.55
C VAL A 213 -8.19 11.68 -8.16
N CYS A 214 -6.96 11.67 -7.64
CA CYS A 214 -6.64 12.20 -6.32
C CYS A 214 -6.95 13.70 -6.23
N PHE A 215 -7.64 14.09 -5.18
CA PHE A 215 -7.91 15.48 -4.83
C PHE A 215 -7.05 16.00 -3.66
N TYR A 216 -5.98 15.28 -3.34
CA TYR A 216 -4.93 15.68 -2.39
C TYR A 216 -5.41 15.93 -0.94
N CYS A 217 -6.34 15.13 -0.44
CA CYS A 217 -6.83 15.22 0.94
C CYS A 217 -5.77 14.90 2.01
N GLY A 218 -4.66 14.23 1.63
CA GLY A 218 -3.58 13.87 2.56
C GLY A 218 -3.91 12.72 3.53
N GLN A 219 -4.94 11.93 3.24
CA GLN A 219 -5.46 10.90 4.16
C GLN A 219 -5.33 9.48 3.59
N CYS A 220 -4.28 9.21 2.82
CA CYS A 220 -4.10 7.92 2.13
C CYS A 220 -4.07 6.70 3.06
N ASP A 221 -3.67 6.89 4.30
CA ASP A 221 -3.64 5.86 5.32
C ASP A 221 -5.02 5.48 5.90
N ARG A 222 -6.09 6.08 5.39
CA ARG A 222 -7.47 5.84 5.81
C ARG A 222 -8.35 5.35 4.66
N SER A 223 -7.75 4.66 3.70
CA SER A 223 -8.37 4.32 2.42
C SER A 223 -8.63 5.57 1.54
N CYS A 224 -9.23 5.40 0.40
CA CYS A 224 -9.46 6.49 -0.55
C CYS A 224 -10.90 6.53 -1.03
N SER A 225 -11.66 7.54 -0.59
CA SER A 225 -13.05 7.74 -1.00
C SER A 225 -13.24 8.02 -2.50
N ALA A 226 -12.17 8.47 -3.18
CA ALA A 226 -12.16 8.67 -4.63
C ALA A 226 -11.65 7.44 -5.40
N TYR A 227 -11.25 6.36 -4.69
CA TYR A 227 -10.60 5.20 -5.30
C TYR A 227 -9.40 5.57 -6.19
N ALA A 228 -8.71 6.66 -5.86
CA ALA A 228 -7.52 7.09 -6.58
C ALA A 228 -6.27 6.25 -6.24
N ASP A 229 -6.37 5.41 -5.22
CA ASP A 229 -5.39 4.43 -4.79
C ASP A 229 -5.68 3.03 -5.36
N PHE A 230 -4.83 2.09 -4.97
CA PHE A 230 -4.98 0.67 -5.31
C PHE A 230 -4.96 -0.16 -4.06
#